data_7917ee1d0eb20a56f8218ab0ab326808
#
_entry.id   7917ee1d0eb20a56f8218ab0ab326808
#
_cell.length_a   1.000
_cell.length_b   1.000
_cell.length_c   1.000
_cell.angle_alpha   90.00
_cell.angle_beta   90.00
_cell.angle_gamma   90.00
#
_symmetry.space_group_name_H-M   'P 1'
#
loop_
_entity.id
_entity.type
_entity.pdbx_description
1 polymer ?
#
loop_
_entity_poly.entity_id
_entity_poly.type
_entity_poly.pdbx_seq_one_letter_code
_entity_poly.pdbx_strand_id
1 'polypeptide(L)'
;MARHVVHRRNGQVDEYQELPATEHLEPDIVTVTFPDGSQRSYHVENGLGGVGFEFAPAGILILRFEDSDHLLTAFAPTAWTSVTGTALGDRGRRSATGR
;
A
#
# COMPACT_ATOMS: atom_id res chain seq x y z
N MET A 1 3.45 -10.80 11.58
CA MET A 1 3.93 -11.43 10.36
C MET A 1 3.61 -10.57 9.16
N ALA A 2 4.55 -10.40 8.27
CA ALA A 2 4.38 -9.51 7.12
C ALA A 2 4.07 -10.30 5.86
N ARG A 3 3.20 -9.75 5.02
CA ARG A 3 2.91 -10.28 3.70
C ARG A 3 3.20 -9.22 2.68
N HIS A 4 3.53 -9.66 1.47
CA HIS A 4 3.78 -8.77 0.36
C HIS A 4 2.71 -8.99 -0.70
N VAL A 5 2.03 -7.91 -1.06
CA VAL A 5 0.96 -7.93 -2.06
C VAL A 5 1.49 -7.19 -3.28
N VAL A 6 1.48 -7.85 -4.43
CA VAL A 6 2.03 -7.29 -5.66
C VAL A 6 0.90 -7.12 -6.67
N HIS A 7 0.69 -5.89 -7.12
CA HIS A 7 -0.29 -5.57 -8.16
C HIS A 7 0.42 -5.52 -9.50
N ARG A 8 -0.06 -6.33 -10.44
CA ARG A 8 0.57 -6.51 -11.75
C ARG A 8 -0.06 -5.60 -12.80
N ARG A 9 0.70 -5.38 -13.86
CA ARG A 9 0.24 -4.58 -14.98
C ARG A 9 -1.04 -5.14 -15.60
N ASN A 10 -1.20 -6.46 -15.60
CA ASN A 10 -2.38 -7.10 -16.18
C ASN A 10 -3.58 -7.14 -15.22
N GLY A 11 -3.47 -6.51 -14.04
CA GLY A 11 -4.56 -6.49 -13.08
C GLY A 11 -4.53 -7.63 -12.08
N GLN A 12 -3.62 -8.57 -12.25
CA GLN A 12 -3.50 -9.70 -11.32
C GLN A 12 -2.85 -9.24 -10.02
N VAL A 13 -3.23 -9.86 -8.92
CA VAL A 13 -2.67 -9.56 -7.60
C VAL A 13 -2.10 -10.84 -7.03
N ASP A 14 -0.83 -10.81 -6.67
CA ASP A 14 -0.14 -11.95 -6.08
C ASP A 14 0.25 -11.62 -4.65
N GLU A 15 0.25 -12.64 -3.79
CA GLU A 15 0.67 -12.46 -2.40
C GLU A 15 1.82 -13.41 -2.09
N TYR A 16 2.78 -12.89 -1.32
CA TYR A 16 3.96 -13.66 -0.91
C TYR A 16 4.24 -13.44 0.56
N GLN A 17 4.74 -14.47 1.24
CA GLN A 17 5.33 -14.27 2.56
C GLN A 17 6.70 -13.66 2.42
N GLU A 18 7.43 -14.04 1.39
CA GLU A 18 8.75 -13.50 1.07
C GLU A 18 8.79 -13.16 -0.39
N LEU A 19 9.20 -11.93 -0.72
CA LEU A 19 9.29 -11.53 -2.11
C LEU A 19 10.40 -12.30 -2.81
N PRO A 20 10.10 -12.92 -3.96
CA PRO A 20 11.15 -13.54 -4.77
C PRO A 20 12.15 -12.50 -5.23
N ALA A 21 13.42 -12.88 -5.25
CA ALA A 21 14.48 -11.96 -5.69
C ALA A 21 14.34 -11.56 -7.15
N THR A 22 13.55 -12.31 -7.91
CA THR A 22 13.37 -12.06 -9.34
C THR A 22 12.31 -11.00 -9.63
N GLU A 23 11.61 -10.52 -8.60
CA GLU A 23 10.58 -9.51 -8.83
C GLU A 23 11.20 -8.16 -9.16
N HIS A 24 10.60 -7.49 -10.13
CA HIS A 24 10.99 -6.13 -10.51
C HIS A 24 9.84 -5.22 -10.15
N LEU A 25 9.98 -4.52 -9.03
CA LEU A 25 8.90 -3.73 -8.44
C LEU A 25 9.31 -2.28 -8.31
N GLU A 26 8.31 -1.40 -8.26
CA GLU A 26 8.57 0.01 -8.01
C GLU A 26 9.10 0.19 -6.59
N PRO A 27 9.98 1.18 -6.37
CA PRO A 27 10.55 1.39 -5.04
C PRO A 27 9.57 1.96 -4.02
N ASP A 28 8.55 2.68 -4.46
CA ASP A 28 7.59 3.29 -3.54
C ASP A 28 6.51 2.29 -3.20
N ILE A 29 6.44 1.93 -1.94
CA ILE A 29 5.49 0.95 -1.42
C ILE A 29 4.75 1.54 -0.24
N VAL A 30 3.66 0.88 0.16
CA VAL A 30 2.92 1.25 1.36
C VAL A 30 2.80 0.02 2.23
N THR A 31 3.11 0.18 3.52
CA THR A 31 2.96 -0.89 4.49
C THR A 31 1.86 -0.52 5.47
N VAL A 32 0.88 -1.40 5.61
CA VAL A 32 -0.25 -1.21 6.51
C VAL A 32 -0.13 -2.21 7.65
N THR A 33 -0.29 -1.72 8.88
CA THR A 33 -0.31 -2.56 10.06
C THR A 33 -1.75 -2.69 10.53
N PHE A 34 -2.14 -3.90 10.88
CA PHE A 34 -3.51 -4.23 11.26
C PHE A 34 -3.62 -4.39 12.78
N PRO A 35 -4.84 -4.39 13.33
CA PRO A 35 -5.02 -4.45 14.78
C PRO A 35 -4.40 -5.67 15.46
N ASP A 36 -4.25 -6.77 14.75
CA ASP A 36 -3.62 -7.97 15.31
C ASP A 36 -2.09 -7.91 15.25
N GLY A 37 -1.52 -6.80 14.78
CA GLY A 37 -0.08 -6.63 14.66
C GLY A 37 0.51 -7.12 13.36
N SER A 38 -0.27 -7.80 12.53
CA SER A 38 0.24 -8.24 11.23
C SER A 38 0.37 -7.05 10.28
N GLN A 39 1.14 -7.25 9.23
CA GLN A 39 1.42 -6.19 8.26
C GLN A 39 1.28 -6.71 6.84
N ARG A 40 0.92 -5.80 5.93
CA ARG A 40 0.97 -6.05 4.50
C ARG A 40 1.69 -4.92 3.82
N SER A 41 2.64 -5.27 2.97
CA SER A 41 3.35 -4.30 2.16
C SER A 41 2.83 -4.39 0.74
N TYR A 42 2.36 -3.27 0.21
CA TYR A 42 1.72 -3.20 -1.09
C TYR A 42 2.70 -2.68 -2.12
N HIS A 43 2.91 -3.47 -3.15
CA HIS A 43 3.86 -3.21 -4.23
C HIS A 43 3.15 -3.16 -5.56
N VAL A 44 3.74 -2.49 -6.52
CA VAL A 44 3.27 -2.57 -7.91
C VAL A 44 4.45 -2.96 -8.79
N GLU A 45 4.11 -3.60 -9.88
CA GLU A 45 5.09 -4.03 -10.87
C GLU A 45 5.83 -2.82 -11.45
N ASN A 46 7.11 -2.99 -11.75
CA ASN A 46 7.93 -1.92 -12.27
C ASN A 46 7.32 -1.33 -13.53
N GLY A 47 7.40 0.00 -13.65
CA GLY A 47 6.85 0.71 -14.80
C GLY A 47 5.45 1.23 -14.59
N LEU A 48 4.82 0.96 -13.45
CA LEU A 48 3.45 1.38 -13.16
C LEU A 48 3.38 2.61 -12.26
N GLY A 49 4.53 3.15 -11.84
CA GLY A 49 4.56 4.19 -10.82
C GLY A 49 4.44 3.54 -9.45
N GLY A 50 4.59 4.28 -8.39
CA GLY A 50 4.55 3.72 -7.06
C GLY A 50 3.16 3.60 -6.48
N VAL A 51 3.10 3.10 -5.26
CA VAL A 51 1.87 3.05 -4.45
C VAL A 51 1.95 4.18 -3.44
N GLY A 52 0.83 4.86 -3.24
CA GLY A 52 0.72 5.86 -2.21
C GLY A 52 -0.56 5.69 -1.42
N PHE A 53 -0.66 6.44 -0.32
CA PHE A 53 -1.86 6.37 0.51
C PHE A 53 -2.44 7.76 0.70
N GLU A 54 -3.73 7.79 0.97
CA GLU A 54 -4.42 9.02 1.36
C GLU A 54 -5.58 8.65 2.26
N PHE A 55 -6.14 9.65 2.94
CA PHE A 55 -7.26 9.42 3.83
C PHE A 55 -8.52 10.04 3.23
N ALA A 56 -9.57 9.24 3.17
CA ALA A 56 -10.89 9.72 2.85
C ALA A 56 -11.59 10.15 4.14
N PRO A 57 -12.75 10.82 4.05
CA PRO A 57 -13.48 11.23 5.25
C PRO A 57 -13.76 10.04 6.17
N ALA A 58 -13.85 10.33 7.46
CA ALA A 58 -14.15 9.37 8.51
C ALA A 58 -13.02 8.36 8.76
N GLY A 59 -11.80 8.66 8.31
CA GLY A 59 -10.65 7.81 8.62
C GLY A 59 -10.46 6.60 7.73
N ILE A 60 -11.12 6.58 6.58
CA ILE A 60 -10.92 5.51 5.61
C ILE A 60 -9.55 5.67 4.99
N LEU A 61 -8.77 4.59 4.99
CA LEU A 61 -7.44 4.60 4.39
C LEU A 61 -7.54 4.09 2.96
N ILE A 62 -7.02 4.85 2.01
CA ILE A 62 -7.06 4.52 0.59
C ILE A 62 -5.64 4.32 0.10
N LEU A 63 -5.41 3.22 -0.63
CA LEU A 63 -4.16 2.99 -1.35
C LEU A 63 -4.46 3.06 -2.84
N ARG A 64 -3.64 3.80 -3.58
CA ARG A 64 -3.82 3.91 -5.01
C ARG A 64 -2.47 4.17 -5.69
N PHE A 65 -2.47 4.09 -7.02
CA PHE A 65 -1.27 4.42 -7.79
C PHE A 65 -0.95 5.90 -7.59
N GLU A 66 0.34 6.20 -7.48
CA GLU A 66 0.77 7.60 -7.31
C GLU A 66 0.42 8.46 -8.51
N ASP A 67 0.48 7.88 -9.70
CA ASP A 67 0.35 8.64 -10.93
C ASP A 67 -1.04 8.58 -11.54
N SER A 68 -2.00 7.99 -10.87
CA SER A 68 -3.35 7.89 -11.42
C SER A 68 -4.34 7.78 -10.28
N ASP A 69 -5.62 7.84 -10.63
CA ASP A 69 -6.69 7.68 -9.64
C ASP A 69 -7.08 6.22 -9.44
N HIS A 70 -6.30 5.30 -10.00
CA HIS A 70 -6.64 3.88 -9.91
C HIS A 70 -6.52 3.40 -8.48
N LEU A 71 -7.63 2.94 -7.93
CA LEU A 71 -7.70 2.44 -6.57
C LEU A 71 -7.13 1.04 -6.48
N LEU A 72 -6.23 0.81 -5.52
CA LEU A 72 -5.74 -0.53 -5.24
C LEU A 72 -6.62 -1.21 -4.19
N THR A 73 -6.83 -0.53 -3.08
CA THR A 73 -7.67 -1.06 -2.01
C THR A 73 -7.99 0.06 -1.03
N ALA A 74 -8.96 -0.20 -0.16
CA ALA A 74 -9.35 0.75 0.88
C ALA A 74 -9.67 -0.02 2.15
N PHE A 75 -9.46 0.64 3.28
CA PHE A 75 -9.67 0.04 4.59
C PHE A 75 -10.58 0.92 5.43
N ALA A 76 -11.54 0.30 6.08
CA ALA A 76 -12.39 0.99 7.05
C ALA A 76 -11.53 1.51 8.21
N PRO A 77 -11.99 2.52 8.94
CA PRO A 77 -11.19 3.11 10.02
C PRO A 77 -10.75 2.12 11.09
N THR A 78 -11.53 1.09 11.35
CA THR A 78 -11.22 0.10 12.39
C THR A 78 -10.38 -1.05 11.86
N ALA A 79 -10.12 -1.10 10.56
CA ALA A 79 -9.44 -2.24 9.95
C ALA A 79 -7.92 -2.09 9.93
N TRP A 80 -7.39 -0.92 10.28
CA TRP A 80 -5.94 -0.67 10.24
C TRP A 80 -5.54 0.14 11.46
N THR A 81 -4.25 0.07 11.85
CA THR A 81 -3.73 0.83 12.98
C THR A 81 -2.67 1.82 12.57
N SER A 82 -1.85 1.51 11.59
CA SER A 82 -0.83 2.44 11.10
C SER A 82 -0.52 2.18 9.65
N VAL A 83 0.04 3.19 9.00
CA VAL A 83 0.43 3.12 7.61
C VAL A 83 1.72 3.88 7.42
N THR A 84 2.61 3.35 6.59
CA THR A 84 3.90 3.95 6.28
C THR A 84 4.11 3.91 4.78
N GLY A 85 4.63 4.99 4.22
CA GLY A 85 4.92 5.06 2.80
C GLY A 85 4.78 6.47 2.27
N THR A 86 4.47 6.59 0.98
CA THR A 86 4.31 7.89 0.34
C THR A 86 2.89 8.40 0.55
N ALA A 87 2.76 9.56 1.17
CA ALA A 87 1.47 10.20 1.35
C ALA A 87 1.13 10.98 0.09
N LEU A 88 0.01 10.62 -0.53
CA LEU A 88 -0.44 11.30 -1.74
C LEU A 88 -0.91 12.69 -1.37
N GLY A 89 -0.62 13.64 -2.25
CA GLY A 89 -0.94 15.02 -1.98
C GLY A 89 0.16 15.78 -1.28
N ASP A 90 0.97 15.11 -0.47
CA ASP A 90 2.07 15.71 0.27
C ASP A 90 3.42 15.53 -0.41
N ARG A 91 3.51 14.55 -1.27
CA ARG A 91 4.72 14.25 -2.02
C ARG A 91 5.90 13.86 -1.14
N GLY A 92 5.66 13.34 0.03
CA GLY A 92 6.73 12.94 0.91
C GLY A 92 6.42 11.64 1.59
N ARG A 93 7.47 11.01 2.11
CA ARG A 93 7.27 9.80 2.89
C ARG A 93 6.68 10.16 4.23
N ARG A 94 5.68 9.43 4.62
CA ARG A 94 4.96 9.69 5.83
C ARG A 94 4.59 8.41 6.53
N SER A 95 4.32 8.55 7.80
CA SER A 95 3.69 7.49 8.59
C SER A 95 2.48 8.07 9.27
N ALA A 96 1.45 7.25 9.41
CA ALA A 96 0.27 7.69 10.13
C ALA A 96 -0.24 6.54 10.96
N THR A 97 -0.75 6.87 12.15
CA THR A 97 -1.32 5.89 13.06
C THR A 97 -2.81 6.11 13.11
N GLY A 98 -3.57 5.05 12.87
CA GLY A 98 -4.99 5.07 13.03
C GLY A 98 -5.35 4.93 14.49
N ARG A 99 -6.64 5.04 14.78
CA ARG A 99 -7.15 5.02 16.08
C ARG A 99 -6.93 3.83 16.86
#